data_00c04e7ec93d6d634af0ff4a6dc4d7d5
#
_entry.id   00c04e7ec93d6d634af0ff4a6dc4d7d5
#
_cell.length_a   1.000
_cell.length_b   1.000
_cell.length_c   1.000
_cell.angle_alpha   90.00
_cell.angle_beta   90.00
_cell.angle_gamma   90.00
#
_symmetry.space_group_name_H-M   'P 1'
#
loop_
_entity.id
_entity.type
_entity.pdbx_description
1 polymer ?
#
loop_
_entity_poly.entity_id
_entity_poly.type
_entity_poly.pdbx_seq_one_letter_code
_entity_poly.pdbx_strand_id
1 'polypeptide(L)'
;MSEVVNKRHFDAFNGDADGICALIQLRRADPKESILVTGVKRDINLLKRIDSKAGEAVTALDIAFEKNSADAARILESGASIFYVDHHNPGDIPEHDALEAHINTAPDTCTSLIVDRLLNGQYRAWAVTAAFGDNLTEVAQSLAQQSGYSAEETELLQKLGVCINYNGYGSSLDDLFYHPAELYQLMDAFDTPFDFVDALPEVFETLANGYATDMASASALAPIRKTETAATFMLPDEQWARRVSGVYGNDLANKSPARAHAVITEKADGAYQVSVRAPLTNKSGADELVKQFPTGGGRKGAAGINVLPKDQLDAFIEAFEAQYS
;
A
#
# COMPACT_ATOMS: atom_id res chain seq x y z
N MET A 1 20.94 -31.06 29.31
CA MET A 1 21.02 -29.71 28.76
C MET A 1 19.91 -29.65 27.74
N SER A 2 18.78 -28.96 28.04
CA SER A 2 17.72 -28.72 27.06
C SER A 2 18.30 -27.80 25.97
N GLU A 3 18.33 -28.24 24.73
CA GLU A 3 18.56 -27.35 23.59
C GLU A 3 17.56 -26.18 23.72
N VAL A 4 18.07 -24.98 23.86
CA VAL A 4 17.26 -23.76 23.69
C VAL A 4 16.94 -23.75 22.19
N VAL A 5 15.82 -24.34 21.80
CA VAL A 5 15.26 -24.20 20.46
C VAL A 5 14.91 -22.73 20.32
N ASN A 6 15.74 -22.00 19.59
CA ASN A 6 15.47 -20.60 19.29
C ASN A 6 14.17 -20.55 18.46
N LYS A 7 13.07 -20.16 19.12
CA LYS A 7 11.75 -20.10 18.49
C LYS A 7 11.74 -18.97 17.50
N ARG A 8 11.47 -19.26 16.23
CA ARG A 8 11.40 -18.22 15.17
C ARG A 8 10.23 -17.27 15.43
N HIS A 9 10.46 -16.03 15.09
CA HIS A 9 9.42 -15.02 14.98
C HIS A 9 9.30 -14.60 13.51
N PHE A 10 8.07 -14.45 13.02
CA PHE A 10 7.80 -13.98 11.65
C PHE A 10 7.10 -12.63 11.73
N ASP A 11 7.57 -11.66 10.97
CA ASP A 11 6.90 -10.38 10.76
C ASP A 11 6.35 -10.33 9.34
N ALA A 12 5.04 -10.54 9.19
CA ALA A 12 4.31 -10.40 7.95
C ALA A 12 3.69 -9.01 7.87
N PHE A 13 4.09 -8.20 6.90
CA PHE A 13 3.63 -6.81 6.81
C PHE A 13 3.48 -6.36 5.35
N ASN A 14 2.49 -5.51 5.09
CA ASN A 14 2.35 -4.87 3.78
C ASN A 14 3.59 -4.03 3.47
N GLY A 15 4.08 -4.08 2.23
CA GLY A 15 5.30 -3.39 1.80
C GLY A 15 5.11 -1.90 1.51
N ASP A 16 4.08 -1.28 2.03
CA ASP A 16 3.80 0.15 1.91
C ASP A 16 4.14 0.93 3.19
N ALA A 17 3.80 2.21 3.23
CA ALA A 17 4.11 3.08 4.36
C ALA A 17 3.40 2.64 5.65
N ASP A 18 2.17 2.13 5.57
CA ASP A 18 1.41 1.75 6.75
C ASP A 18 1.97 0.47 7.39
N GLY A 19 2.17 -0.57 6.60
CA GLY A 19 2.74 -1.82 7.09
C GLY A 19 4.18 -1.67 7.61
N ILE A 20 5.04 -0.94 6.88
CA ILE A 20 6.44 -0.70 7.28
C ILE A 20 6.52 0.11 8.58
N CYS A 21 5.82 1.27 8.67
CA CYS A 21 5.88 2.11 9.86
C CYS A 21 5.20 1.46 11.08
N ALA A 22 4.18 0.60 10.88
CA ALA A 22 3.60 -0.19 11.95
C ALA A 22 4.64 -1.15 12.55
N LEU A 23 5.40 -1.84 11.69
CA LEU A 23 6.43 -2.76 12.16
C LEU A 23 7.58 -2.02 12.86
N ILE A 24 8.05 -0.87 12.33
CA ILE A 24 9.08 -0.05 12.98
C ILE A 24 8.65 0.28 14.41
N GLN A 25 7.46 0.83 14.62
CA GLN A 25 6.96 1.17 15.94
C GLN A 25 6.99 -0.02 16.91
N LEU A 26 6.51 -1.18 16.46
CA LEU A 26 6.49 -2.39 17.30
C LEU A 26 7.90 -2.89 17.64
N ARG A 27 8.83 -2.88 16.67
CA ARG A 27 10.19 -3.41 16.89
C ARG A 27 11.08 -2.42 17.64
N ARG A 28 10.81 -1.13 17.56
CA ARG A 28 11.43 -0.12 18.45
C ARG A 28 10.97 -0.27 19.89
N ALA A 29 9.70 -0.63 20.12
CA ALA A 29 9.17 -0.86 21.47
C ALA A 29 9.56 -2.25 22.05
N ASP A 30 9.61 -3.28 21.20
CA ASP A 30 9.91 -4.67 21.57
C ASP A 30 10.79 -5.31 20.49
N PRO A 31 12.13 -5.10 20.58
CA PRO A 31 13.09 -5.61 19.60
C PRO A 31 13.06 -7.14 19.52
N LYS A 32 12.97 -7.68 18.31
CA LYS A 32 12.98 -9.11 18.04
C LYS A 32 13.76 -9.42 16.76
N GLU A 33 14.55 -10.48 16.81
CA GLU A 33 15.01 -11.11 15.57
C GLU A 33 13.84 -11.82 14.92
N SER A 34 13.54 -11.47 13.68
CA SER A 34 12.40 -12.01 12.94
C SER A 34 12.73 -12.32 11.48
N ILE A 35 11.94 -13.22 10.91
CA ILE A 35 11.91 -13.50 9.48
C ILE A 35 10.88 -12.56 8.87
N LEU A 36 11.35 -11.63 8.04
CA LEU A 36 10.50 -10.65 7.38
C LEU A 36 9.77 -11.28 6.18
N VAL A 37 8.44 -11.16 6.15
CA VAL A 37 7.57 -11.67 5.10
C VAL A 37 6.77 -10.51 4.54
N THR A 38 7.16 -10.02 3.38
CA THR A 38 6.54 -8.83 2.77
C THR A 38 6.51 -8.93 1.25
N GLY A 39 5.95 -7.96 0.57
CA GLY A 39 5.83 -7.93 -0.89
C GLY A 39 5.45 -6.53 -1.37
N VAL A 40 5.04 -6.41 -2.63
CA VAL A 40 4.47 -5.16 -3.15
C VAL A 40 3.12 -4.87 -2.48
N LYS A 41 2.66 -3.62 -2.47
CA LYS A 41 1.42 -3.19 -1.79
C LYS A 41 0.19 -4.07 -2.07
N ARG A 42 0.05 -4.61 -3.28
CA ARG A 42 -1.08 -5.49 -3.66
C ARG A 42 -0.93 -6.94 -3.21
N ASP A 43 0.24 -7.34 -2.73
CA ASP A 43 0.52 -8.71 -2.29
C ASP A 43 0.15 -8.86 -0.81
N ILE A 44 -1.12 -9.10 -0.58
CA ILE A 44 -1.75 -9.11 0.75
C ILE A 44 -1.91 -10.52 1.34
N ASN A 45 -1.65 -11.59 0.58
CA ASN A 45 -1.77 -12.97 1.04
C ASN A 45 -0.43 -13.48 1.59
N LEU A 46 0.12 -12.81 2.59
CA LEU A 46 1.48 -13.06 3.07
C LEU A 46 1.58 -14.27 4.00
N LEU A 47 0.54 -14.57 4.79
CA LEU A 47 0.57 -15.68 5.75
C LEU A 47 0.74 -17.05 5.07
N LYS A 48 0.38 -17.20 3.80
CA LYS A 48 0.62 -18.41 3.03
C LYS A 48 2.10 -18.80 2.88
N ARG A 49 3.01 -17.82 3.06
CA ARG A 49 4.47 -18.00 2.95
C ARG A 49 5.11 -18.45 4.27
N ILE A 50 4.34 -18.51 5.36
CA ILE A 50 4.85 -18.83 6.69
C ILE A 50 4.62 -20.32 6.97
N ASP A 51 5.71 -21.06 7.19
CA ASP A 51 5.71 -22.42 7.70
C ASP A 51 6.12 -22.39 9.18
N SER A 52 5.11 -22.25 10.06
CA SER A 52 5.29 -22.12 11.51
C SER A 52 5.18 -23.47 12.23
N LYS A 53 5.77 -23.53 13.44
CA LYS A 53 5.75 -24.68 14.34
C LYS A 53 5.25 -24.27 15.73
N ALA A 54 4.93 -25.26 16.54
CA ALA A 54 4.46 -25.04 17.91
C ALA A 54 5.42 -24.17 18.71
N GLY A 55 4.86 -23.12 19.32
CA GLY A 55 5.56 -22.16 20.15
C GLY A 55 6.33 -21.06 19.40
N GLU A 56 6.28 -21.04 18.06
CA GLU A 56 6.71 -19.88 17.26
C GLU A 56 5.64 -18.78 17.27
N ALA A 57 5.99 -17.58 16.83
CA ALA A 57 5.08 -16.44 16.84
C ALA A 57 5.07 -15.72 15.48
N VAL A 58 3.92 -15.19 15.12
CA VAL A 58 3.70 -14.40 13.91
C VAL A 58 3.12 -13.05 14.29
N THR A 59 3.72 -11.96 13.82
CA THR A 59 3.11 -10.63 13.78
C THR A 59 2.59 -10.40 12.37
N ALA A 60 1.32 -10.00 12.22
CA ALA A 60 0.70 -9.71 10.94
C ALA A 60 0.18 -8.26 10.95
N LEU A 61 0.65 -7.44 10.01
CA LEU A 61 0.39 -6.01 9.97
C LEU A 61 -0.09 -5.56 8.58
N ASP A 62 -1.20 -4.84 8.56
CA ASP A 62 -1.71 -4.17 7.37
C ASP A 62 -1.97 -5.12 6.19
N ILE A 63 -2.49 -6.29 6.48
CA ILE A 63 -2.94 -7.28 5.50
C ILE A 63 -4.33 -7.78 5.88
N ALA A 64 -5.30 -7.72 4.96
CA ALA A 64 -6.69 -8.06 5.24
C ALA A 64 -6.85 -9.48 5.82
N PHE A 65 -7.41 -9.59 7.03
CA PHE A 65 -7.62 -10.89 7.70
C PHE A 65 -8.46 -11.84 6.85
N GLU A 66 -9.53 -11.33 6.21
CA GLU A 66 -10.38 -12.13 5.30
C GLU A 66 -9.56 -12.89 4.23
N LYS A 67 -8.50 -12.27 3.70
CA LYS A 67 -7.65 -12.86 2.67
C LYS A 67 -6.61 -13.84 3.22
N ASN A 68 -6.34 -13.78 4.52
CA ASN A 68 -5.35 -14.59 5.22
C ASN A 68 -5.98 -15.59 6.22
N SER A 69 -7.31 -15.66 6.32
CA SER A 69 -8.03 -16.42 7.36
C SER A 69 -7.69 -17.92 7.37
N ALA A 70 -7.62 -18.54 6.19
CA ALA A 70 -7.26 -19.96 6.06
C ALA A 70 -5.81 -20.23 6.52
N ASP A 71 -4.88 -19.33 6.19
CA ASP A 71 -3.48 -19.48 6.60
C ASP A 71 -3.29 -19.10 8.07
N ALA A 72 -4.06 -18.15 8.61
CA ALA A 72 -4.09 -17.87 10.05
C ALA A 72 -4.57 -19.09 10.83
N ALA A 73 -5.64 -19.78 10.38
CA ALA A 73 -6.10 -21.02 11.01
C ALA A 73 -5.00 -22.10 10.97
N ARG A 74 -4.33 -22.31 9.84
CA ARG A 74 -3.21 -23.26 9.71
C ARG A 74 -2.05 -22.94 10.65
N ILE A 75 -1.70 -21.67 10.81
CA ILE A 75 -0.65 -21.21 11.75
C ILE A 75 -1.06 -21.51 13.20
N LEU A 76 -2.29 -21.20 13.59
CA LEU A 76 -2.81 -21.49 14.93
C LEU A 76 -2.87 -23.00 15.21
N GLU A 77 -3.32 -23.80 14.25
CA GLU A 77 -3.33 -25.27 14.32
C GLU A 77 -1.92 -25.88 14.48
N SER A 78 -0.88 -25.21 13.96
CA SER A 78 0.51 -25.63 14.19
C SER A 78 1.00 -25.45 15.63
N GLY A 79 0.22 -24.74 16.47
CA GLY A 79 0.58 -24.38 17.82
C GLY A 79 1.42 -23.09 17.92
N ALA A 80 1.47 -22.29 16.87
CA ALA A 80 2.05 -20.95 16.88
C ALA A 80 1.02 -19.90 17.35
N SER A 81 1.50 -18.74 17.81
CA SER A 81 0.65 -17.60 18.15
C SER A 81 0.67 -16.54 17.05
N ILE A 82 -0.42 -15.75 16.98
CA ILE A 82 -0.55 -14.63 16.03
C ILE A 82 -0.92 -13.36 16.80
N PHE A 83 -0.13 -12.30 16.58
CA PHE A 83 -0.49 -10.92 16.91
C PHE A 83 -0.86 -10.21 15.58
N TYR A 84 -2.11 -9.77 15.46
CA TYR A 84 -2.67 -9.24 14.21
C TYR A 84 -3.15 -7.81 14.40
N VAL A 85 -2.61 -6.86 13.61
CA VAL A 85 -3.08 -5.47 13.61
C VAL A 85 -3.44 -5.06 12.18
N ASP A 86 -4.67 -4.60 11.96
CA ASP A 86 -5.15 -4.25 10.62
C ASP A 86 -6.31 -3.25 10.65
N HIS A 87 -6.53 -2.53 9.55
CA HIS A 87 -7.65 -1.61 9.39
C HIS A 87 -8.61 -2.01 8.24
N HIS A 88 -8.32 -3.08 7.54
CA HIS A 88 -9.19 -3.60 6.49
C HIS A 88 -10.40 -4.36 7.05
N ASN A 89 -11.42 -4.59 6.20
CA ASN A 89 -12.54 -5.45 6.58
C ASN A 89 -12.02 -6.88 6.85
N PRO A 90 -12.17 -7.39 8.10
CA PRO A 90 -11.57 -8.66 8.49
C PRO A 90 -12.37 -9.89 8.05
N GLY A 91 -13.65 -9.73 7.67
CA GLY A 91 -14.57 -10.87 7.65
C GLY A 91 -14.78 -11.45 9.05
N ASP A 92 -14.89 -12.77 9.15
CA ASP A 92 -15.06 -13.47 10.42
C ASP A 92 -13.71 -13.77 11.07
N ILE A 93 -13.50 -13.26 12.29
CA ILE A 93 -12.31 -13.53 13.11
C ILE A 93 -12.64 -14.63 14.11
N PRO A 94 -11.91 -15.78 14.12
CA PRO A 94 -12.16 -16.85 15.08
C PRO A 94 -11.73 -16.45 16.49
N GLU A 95 -12.47 -16.92 17.50
CA GLU A 95 -12.03 -16.89 18.88
C GLU A 95 -10.97 -17.98 19.08
N HIS A 96 -9.73 -17.59 19.45
CA HIS A 96 -8.64 -18.50 19.72
C HIS A 96 -7.63 -17.91 20.71
N ASP A 97 -7.25 -18.62 21.75
CA ASP A 97 -6.38 -18.14 22.84
C ASP A 97 -4.99 -17.67 22.35
N ALA A 98 -4.52 -18.19 21.22
CA ALA A 98 -3.24 -17.83 20.61
C ALA A 98 -3.38 -16.78 19.50
N LEU A 99 -4.56 -16.18 19.30
CA LEU A 99 -4.80 -15.07 18.37
C LEU A 99 -5.14 -13.80 19.15
N GLU A 100 -4.26 -12.84 19.07
CA GLU A 100 -4.52 -11.47 19.56
C GLU A 100 -4.73 -10.56 18.33
N ALA A 101 -5.96 -10.05 18.12
CA ALA A 101 -6.33 -9.26 16.96
C ALA A 101 -6.79 -7.86 17.35
N HIS A 102 -6.14 -6.84 16.82
CA HIS A 102 -6.45 -5.43 16.96
C HIS A 102 -6.90 -4.86 15.61
N ILE A 103 -8.20 -4.91 15.32
CA ILE A 103 -8.74 -4.49 14.04
C ILE A 103 -9.70 -3.32 14.22
N ASN A 104 -9.47 -2.26 13.43
CA ASN A 104 -10.32 -1.08 13.43
C ASN A 104 -10.56 -0.60 11.99
N THR A 105 -11.77 -0.76 11.50
CA THR A 105 -12.18 -0.44 10.13
C THR A 105 -12.70 1.00 9.95
N ALA A 106 -12.48 1.88 10.94
CA ALA A 106 -12.88 3.27 10.84
C ALA A 106 -12.13 3.97 9.68
N PRO A 107 -12.82 4.82 8.89
CA PRO A 107 -12.23 5.42 7.69
C PRO A 107 -11.14 6.46 7.97
N ASP A 108 -10.96 6.85 9.21
CA ASP A 108 -9.99 7.80 9.73
C ASP A 108 -8.81 7.14 10.46
N THR A 109 -8.58 5.85 10.22
CA THR A 109 -7.49 5.11 10.85
C THR A 109 -6.76 4.23 9.84
N CYS A 110 -5.51 3.90 10.16
CA CYS A 110 -4.68 2.93 9.46
C CYS A 110 -3.95 2.05 10.51
N THR A 111 -3.30 1.00 10.07
CA THR A 111 -2.62 0.03 10.95
C THR A 111 -1.58 0.69 11.86
N SER A 112 -0.76 1.58 11.33
CA SER A 112 0.23 2.34 12.11
C SER A 112 -0.39 3.22 13.18
N LEU A 113 -1.58 3.80 12.95
CA LEU A 113 -2.31 4.57 13.97
C LEU A 113 -2.90 3.67 15.06
N ILE A 114 -3.26 2.42 14.74
CA ILE A 114 -3.67 1.44 15.76
C ILE A 114 -2.47 1.09 16.64
N VAL A 115 -1.31 0.80 16.04
CA VAL A 115 -0.06 0.54 16.77
C VAL A 115 0.36 1.74 17.63
N ASP A 116 0.26 2.97 17.12
CA ASP A 116 0.54 4.19 17.89
C ASP A 116 -0.29 4.26 19.19
N ARG A 117 -1.58 3.93 19.09
CA ARG A 117 -2.47 3.87 20.28
C ARG A 117 -2.06 2.78 21.26
N LEU A 118 -1.70 1.58 20.78
CA LEU A 118 -1.22 0.48 21.61
C LEU A 118 0.08 0.84 22.35
N LEU A 119 0.95 1.63 21.72
CA LEU A 119 2.22 2.09 22.25
C LEU A 119 2.13 3.48 22.95
N ASN A 120 0.91 4.01 23.17
CA ASN A 120 0.66 5.29 23.82
C ASN A 120 1.42 6.48 23.15
N GLY A 121 1.61 6.45 21.84
CA GLY A 121 2.25 7.51 21.08
C GLY A 121 3.77 7.56 21.15
N GLN A 122 4.41 6.49 21.60
CA GLN A 122 5.88 6.49 21.83
C GLN A 122 6.69 6.77 20.56
N TYR A 123 6.21 6.30 19.40
CA TYR A 123 6.87 6.48 18.09
C TYR A 123 5.96 7.19 17.09
N ARG A 124 5.22 8.17 17.57
CA ARG A 124 4.14 8.87 16.84
C ARG A 124 4.54 9.46 15.50
N ALA A 125 5.77 9.91 15.34
CA ALA A 125 6.24 10.45 14.08
C ALA A 125 6.16 9.42 12.94
N TRP A 126 6.43 8.13 13.21
CA TRP A 126 6.25 7.05 12.26
C TRP A 126 4.77 6.82 11.92
N ALA A 127 3.87 6.90 12.91
CA ALA A 127 2.44 6.79 12.67
C ALA A 127 1.88 7.95 11.82
N VAL A 128 2.35 9.17 12.04
CA VAL A 128 1.99 10.34 11.22
C VAL A 128 2.49 10.15 9.78
N THR A 129 3.72 9.69 9.61
CA THR A 129 4.28 9.36 8.30
C THR A 129 3.42 8.35 7.54
N ALA A 130 3.03 7.26 8.21
CA ALA A 130 2.17 6.23 7.66
C ALA A 130 0.79 6.78 7.26
N ALA A 131 0.17 7.57 8.13
CA ALA A 131 -1.15 8.15 7.87
C ALA A 131 -1.14 9.06 6.63
N PHE A 132 -0.07 9.83 6.40
CA PHE A 132 0.12 10.55 5.14
C PHE A 132 0.26 9.61 3.95
N GLY A 133 1.03 8.53 4.08
CA GLY A 133 1.21 7.52 3.04
C GLY A 133 -0.10 6.83 2.67
N ASP A 134 -0.99 6.63 3.63
CA ASP A 134 -2.30 6.00 3.43
C ASP A 134 -3.43 7.01 3.09
N ASN A 135 -3.06 8.23 2.69
CA ASN A 135 -3.96 9.32 2.28
C ASN A 135 -4.89 9.83 3.38
N LEU A 136 -4.58 9.62 4.65
CA LEU A 136 -5.30 10.16 5.80
C LEU A 136 -4.80 11.57 6.15
N THR A 137 -4.71 12.45 5.15
CA THR A 137 -4.03 13.76 5.25
C THR A 137 -4.56 14.63 6.40
N GLU A 138 -5.88 14.73 6.58
CA GLU A 138 -6.49 15.54 7.64
C GLU A 138 -6.16 14.98 9.04
N VAL A 139 -6.21 13.65 9.19
CA VAL A 139 -5.87 12.96 10.44
C VAL A 139 -4.39 13.15 10.76
N ALA A 140 -3.51 12.94 9.77
CA ALA A 140 -2.07 13.10 9.91
C ALA A 140 -1.68 14.54 10.30
N GLN A 141 -2.26 15.54 9.65
CA GLN A 141 -2.05 16.95 9.96
C GLN A 141 -2.52 17.30 11.38
N SER A 142 -3.72 16.85 11.76
CA SER A 142 -4.24 17.05 13.11
C SER A 142 -3.34 16.43 14.18
N LEU A 143 -2.88 15.20 13.93
CA LEU A 143 -2.01 14.47 14.86
C LEU A 143 -0.61 15.12 14.95
N ALA A 144 -0.05 15.57 13.83
CA ALA A 144 1.21 16.32 13.79
C ALA A 144 1.12 17.60 14.62
N GLN A 145 0.05 18.37 14.44
CA GLN A 145 -0.20 19.60 15.22
C GLN A 145 -0.33 19.31 16.72
N GLN A 146 -1.09 18.29 17.10
CA GLN A 146 -1.25 17.87 18.51
C GLN A 146 0.08 17.41 19.12
N SER A 147 0.99 16.88 18.31
CA SER A 147 2.32 16.44 18.72
C SER A 147 3.36 17.57 18.77
N GLY A 148 2.98 18.78 18.35
CA GLY A 148 3.83 19.97 18.37
C GLY A 148 4.85 20.04 17.22
N TYR A 149 4.68 19.27 16.14
CA TYR A 149 5.56 19.35 14.97
C TYR A 149 5.34 20.67 14.22
N SER A 150 6.45 21.25 13.76
CA SER A 150 6.44 22.44 12.92
C SER A 150 5.82 22.17 11.54
N ALA A 151 5.60 23.21 10.76
CA ALA A 151 5.10 23.07 9.39
C ALA A 151 6.13 22.32 8.51
N GLU A 152 7.41 22.59 8.67
CA GLU A 152 8.51 21.97 7.94
C GLU A 152 8.64 20.48 8.30
N GLU A 153 8.56 20.15 9.59
CA GLU A 153 8.55 18.75 10.05
C GLU A 153 7.35 17.99 9.52
N THR A 154 6.17 18.62 9.56
CA THR A 154 4.92 18.02 9.03
C THR A 154 5.02 17.75 7.52
N GLU A 155 5.58 18.70 6.75
CA GLU A 155 5.80 18.55 5.31
C GLU A 155 6.80 17.41 5.02
N LEU A 156 7.87 17.28 5.82
CA LEU A 156 8.83 16.19 5.70
C LEU A 156 8.16 14.83 5.94
N LEU A 157 7.38 14.69 7.02
CA LEU A 157 6.64 13.45 7.31
C LEU A 157 5.67 13.09 6.17
N GLN A 158 4.97 14.09 5.63
CA GLN A 158 4.07 13.90 4.49
C GLN A 158 4.82 13.42 3.26
N LYS A 159 5.91 14.10 2.90
CA LYS A 159 6.71 13.75 1.73
C LYS A 159 7.29 12.34 1.87
N LEU A 160 7.84 12.02 3.04
CA LEU A 160 8.40 10.69 3.32
C LEU A 160 7.31 9.61 3.24
N GLY A 161 6.16 9.80 3.89
CA GLY A 161 5.06 8.84 3.87
C GLY A 161 4.54 8.55 2.46
N VAL A 162 4.37 9.61 1.64
CA VAL A 162 3.99 9.46 0.22
C VAL A 162 5.05 8.68 -0.56
N CYS A 163 6.34 8.95 -0.34
CA CYS A 163 7.42 8.29 -1.06
C CYS A 163 7.58 6.81 -0.65
N ILE A 164 7.48 6.48 0.65
CA ILE A 164 7.47 5.08 1.12
C ILE A 164 6.28 4.34 0.54
N ASN A 165 5.08 4.94 0.62
CA ASN A 165 3.88 4.34 0.03
C ASN A 165 4.03 4.12 -1.48
N TYR A 166 4.63 5.07 -2.18
CA TYR A 166 4.93 4.95 -3.61
C TYR A 166 5.90 3.81 -3.91
N ASN A 167 6.90 3.58 -3.07
CA ASN A 167 7.80 2.42 -3.20
C ASN A 167 7.04 1.08 -3.16
N GLY A 168 5.90 1.01 -2.49
CA GLY A 168 5.05 -0.18 -2.48
C GLY A 168 4.32 -0.49 -3.79
N TYR A 169 4.24 0.49 -4.73
CA TYR A 169 3.57 0.29 -6.01
C TYR A 169 4.50 -0.36 -7.03
N GLY A 170 4.07 -1.46 -7.60
CA GLY A 170 4.75 -2.21 -8.64
C GLY A 170 3.94 -3.44 -9.00
N SER A 171 4.31 -4.12 -10.06
CA SER A 171 3.77 -5.43 -10.43
C SER A 171 4.52 -6.57 -9.74
N SER A 172 5.79 -6.36 -9.43
CA SER A 172 6.69 -7.26 -8.72
C SER A 172 7.69 -6.46 -7.86
N LEU A 173 8.46 -7.15 -7.04
CA LEU A 173 9.52 -6.55 -6.23
C LEU A 173 10.63 -5.91 -7.09
N ASP A 174 10.86 -6.42 -8.29
CA ASP A 174 11.86 -5.89 -9.23
C ASP A 174 11.50 -4.49 -9.77
N ASP A 175 10.24 -4.09 -9.66
CA ASP A 175 9.80 -2.75 -10.05
C ASP A 175 10.12 -1.68 -9.00
N LEU A 176 10.39 -2.06 -7.76
CA LEU A 176 10.54 -1.15 -6.62
C LEU A 176 11.93 -0.52 -6.58
N PHE A 177 12.08 0.65 -5.94
CA PHE A 177 13.37 1.26 -5.69
C PHE A 177 14.14 0.52 -4.61
N TYR A 178 13.42 0.08 -3.56
CA TYR A 178 13.93 -0.75 -2.48
C TYR A 178 12.98 -1.92 -2.23
N HIS A 179 13.55 -3.11 -1.97
CA HIS A 179 12.75 -4.20 -1.43
C HIS A 179 12.15 -3.77 -0.08
N PRO A 180 10.86 -3.99 0.20
CA PRO A 180 10.23 -3.48 1.43
C PRO A 180 10.91 -3.95 2.73
N ALA A 181 11.45 -5.17 2.74
CA ALA A 181 12.23 -5.65 3.89
C ALA A 181 13.55 -4.90 4.05
N GLU A 182 14.24 -4.56 2.96
CA GLU A 182 15.45 -3.75 2.98
C GLU A 182 15.14 -2.33 3.46
N LEU A 183 14.09 -1.71 2.92
CA LEU A 183 13.67 -0.37 3.33
C LEU A 183 13.30 -0.34 4.81
N TYR A 184 12.56 -1.33 5.30
CA TYR A 184 12.29 -1.49 6.73
C TYR A 184 13.59 -1.54 7.55
N GLN A 185 14.55 -2.38 7.17
CA GLN A 185 15.81 -2.53 7.89
C GLN A 185 16.67 -1.26 7.91
N LEU A 186 16.63 -0.45 6.84
CA LEU A 186 17.29 0.85 6.79
C LEU A 186 16.63 1.85 7.75
N MET A 187 15.34 1.78 7.93
CA MET A 187 14.54 2.73 8.72
C MET A 187 14.42 2.33 10.20
N ASP A 188 14.37 1.02 10.51
CA ASP A 188 14.18 0.48 11.87
C ASP A 188 15.31 0.85 12.84
N ALA A 189 16.47 1.28 12.35
CA ALA A 189 17.58 1.75 13.19
C ALA A 189 17.28 3.08 13.91
N PHE A 190 16.23 3.80 13.53
CA PHE A 190 15.95 5.17 13.98
C PHE A 190 14.63 5.27 14.77
N ASP A 191 14.67 6.04 15.86
CA ASP A 191 13.48 6.28 16.68
C ASP A 191 12.47 7.20 15.98
N THR A 192 12.94 8.10 15.13
CA THR A 192 12.10 9.04 14.39
C THR A 192 12.42 9.06 12.89
N PRO A 193 11.43 9.41 12.04
CA PRO A 193 11.65 9.68 10.62
C PRO A 193 12.66 10.81 10.36
N PHE A 194 12.78 11.75 11.28
CA PHE A 194 13.70 12.87 11.19
C PHE A 194 15.15 12.38 11.26
N ASP A 195 15.46 11.55 12.28
CA ASP A 195 16.78 10.95 12.44
C ASP A 195 17.17 10.08 11.24
N PHE A 196 16.18 9.34 10.68
CA PHE A 196 16.40 8.54 9.46
C PHE A 196 16.80 9.42 8.26
N VAL A 197 16.05 10.50 8.00
CA VAL A 197 16.30 11.37 6.84
C VAL A 197 17.63 12.11 7.01
N ASP A 198 18.00 12.51 8.23
CA ASP A 198 19.28 13.17 8.52
C ASP A 198 20.48 12.22 8.37
N ALA A 199 20.31 10.96 8.77
CA ALA A 199 21.39 9.97 8.73
C ALA A 199 21.56 9.28 7.38
N LEU A 200 20.48 9.06 6.63
CA LEU A 200 20.44 8.37 5.34
C LEU A 200 19.70 9.19 4.26
N PRO A 201 20.14 10.45 4.01
CA PRO A 201 19.45 11.32 3.06
C PRO A 201 19.37 10.73 1.65
N GLU A 202 20.36 9.93 1.23
CA GLU A 202 20.39 9.29 -0.09
C GLU A 202 19.26 8.27 -0.29
N VAL A 203 18.80 7.62 0.78
CA VAL A 203 17.65 6.69 0.70
C VAL A 203 16.37 7.48 0.44
N PHE A 204 16.15 8.54 1.20
CA PHE A 204 15.00 9.42 1.01
C PHE A 204 15.03 10.12 -0.36
N GLU A 205 16.19 10.61 -0.79
CA GLU A 205 16.36 11.24 -2.11
C GLU A 205 16.07 10.26 -3.26
N THR A 206 16.50 9.01 -3.14
CA THR A 206 16.20 7.97 -4.14
C THR A 206 14.69 7.78 -4.29
N LEU A 207 13.96 7.66 -3.19
CA LEU A 207 12.50 7.52 -3.20
C LEU A 207 11.81 8.76 -3.77
N ALA A 208 12.22 9.96 -3.32
CA ALA A 208 11.61 11.23 -3.72
C ALA A 208 11.88 11.56 -5.20
N ASN A 209 13.13 11.39 -5.65
CA ASN A 209 13.51 11.62 -7.04
C ASN A 209 12.89 10.57 -7.97
N GLY A 210 12.81 9.32 -7.51
CA GLY A 210 12.14 8.25 -8.24
C GLY A 210 10.68 8.58 -8.49
N TYR A 211 9.95 8.94 -7.44
CA TYR A 211 8.56 9.38 -7.55
C TYR A 211 8.39 10.57 -8.50
N ALA A 212 9.21 11.62 -8.34
CA ALA A 212 9.14 12.81 -9.17
C ALA A 212 9.44 12.52 -10.65
N THR A 213 10.43 11.67 -10.92
CA THR A 213 10.81 11.27 -12.29
C THR A 213 9.73 10.45 -12.95
N ASP A 214 9.15 9.47 -12.26
CA ASP A 214 8.08 8.64 -12.78
C ASP A 214 6.82 9.48 -13.09
N MET A 215 6.46 10.40 -12.21
CA MET A 215 5.34 11.32 -12.43
C MET A 215 5.60 12.30 -13.59
N ALA A 216 6.83 12.77 -13.75
CA ALA A 216 7.21 13.61 -14.89
C ALA A 216 7.11 12.84 -16.22
N SER A 217 7.59 11.60 -16.25
CA SER A 217 7.49 10.71 -17.41
C SER A 217 6.03 10.48 -17.83
N ALA A 218 5.16 10.16 -16.86
CA ALA A 218 3.74 9.98 -17.11
C ALA A 218 3.05 11.26 -17.59
N SER A 219 3.38 12.41 -16.98
CA SER A 219 2.79 13.71 -17.31
C SER A 219 3.21 14.24 -18.70
N ALA A 220 4.33 13.75 -19.22
CA ALA A 220 4.78 14.08 -20.58
C ALA A 220 3.98 13.37 -21.68
N LEU A 221 3.21 12.33 -21.34
CA LEU A 221 2.43 11.58 -22.32
C LEU A 221 1.15 12.32 -22.70
N ALA A 222 0.87 12.35 -24.00
CA ALA A 222 -0.42 12.80 -24.51
C ALA A 222 -1.46 11.68 -24.36
N PRO A 223 -2.74 12.01 -24.14
CA PRO A 223 -3.79 11.01 -24.16
C PRO A 223 -3.93 10.41 -25.57
N ILE A 224 -4.11 9.09 -25.65
CA ILE A 224 -4.38 8.39 -26.93
C ILE A 224 -5.81 8.65 -27.42
N ARG A 225 -6.72 8.93 -26.50
CA ARG A 225 -8.10 9.35 -26.76
C ARG A 225 -8.49 10.42 -25.74
N LYS A 226 -9.22 11.44 -26.18
CA LYS A 226 -9.70 12.51 -25.31
C LYS A 226 -10.99 13.10 -25.84
N THR A 227 -12.01 13.14 -24.98
CA THR A 227 -13.26 13.86 -25.16
C THR A 227 -13.39 14.97 -24.11
N GLU A 228 -14.51 15.63 -24.04
CA GLU A 228 -14.81 16.59 -22.97
C GLU A 228 -14.91 15.91 -21.60
N THR A 229 -15.50 14.71 -21.55
CA THR A 229 -15.85 13.97 -20.32
C THR A 229 -14.92 12.81 -19.99
N ALA A 230 -14.09 12.33 -20.93
CA ALA A 230 -13.24 11.16 -20.77
C ALA A 230 -11.85 11.37 -21.39
N ALA A 231 -10.79 10.78 -20.79
CA ALA A 231 -9.46 10.74 -21.37
C ALA A 231 -8.75 9.41 -21.07
N THR A 232 -8.11 8.84 -22.10
CA THR A 232 -7.38 7.57 -22.02
C THR A 232 -5.90 7.81 -22.31
N PHE A 233 -5.05 7.30 -21.42
CA PHE A 233 -3.59 7.38 -21.54
C PHE A 233 -3.03 5.97 -21.66
N MET A 234 -1.95 5.82 -22.44
CA MET A 234 -1.21 4.57 -22.61
C MET A 234 0.19 4.74 -22.05
N LEU A 235 0.56 3.88 -21.14
CA LEU A 235 1.89 3.77 -20.53
C LEU A 235 2.61 2.56 -21.12
N PRO A 236 3.92 2.65 -21.42
CA PRO A 236 4.71 1.55 -21.95
C PRO A 236 4.93 0.43 -20.90
N ASP A 237 5.44 -0.73 -21.35
CA ASP A 237 5.90 -1.80 -20.44
C ASP A 237 7.28 -1.46 -19.87
N GLU A 238 7.31 -0.52 -18.95
CA GLU A 238 8.51 -0.08 -18.24
C GLU A 238 8.27 -0.06 -16.72
N GLN A 239 9.32 -0.19 -15.92
CA GLN A 239 9.21 -0.24 -14.45
C GLN A 239 8.49 1.00 -13.89
N TRP A 240 8.89 2.20 -14.35
CA TRP A 240 8.26 3.45 -13.92
C TRP A 240 6.75 3.49 -14.22
N ALA A 241 6.36 2.97 -15.39
CA ALA A 241 4.96 2.96 -15.81
C ALA A 241 4.11 2.04 -14.92
N ARG A 242 4.67 0.89 -14.51
CA ARG A 242 4.00 -0.04 -13.60
C ARG A 242 3.86 0.53 -12.19
N ARG A 243 4.84 1.34 -11.72
CA ARG A 243 4.74 2.05 -10.43
C ARG A 243 3.70 3.17 -10.46
N VAL A 244 3.74 4.01 -11.48
CA VAL A 244 3.02 5.30 -11.47
C VAL A 244 1.53 5.20 -11.80
N SER A 245 1.07 4.14 -12.44
CA SER A 245 -0.26 4.00 -13.04
C SER A 245 -1.42 4.47 -12.12
N GLY A 246 -1.44 4.00 -10.87
CA GLY A 246 -2.49 4.36 -9.91
C GLY A 246 -2.40 5.81 -9.44
N VAL A 247 -1.19 6.28 -9.15
CA VAL A 247 -0.93 7.64 -8.64
C VAL A 247 -1.18 8.66 -9.74
N TYR A 248 -0.73 8.38 -10.96
CA TYR A 248 -0.98 9.23 -12.12
C TYR A 248 -2.48 9.35 -12.41
N GLY A 249 -3.23 8.26 -12.29
CA GLY A 249 -4.70 8.31 -12.40
C GLY A 249 -5.35 9.26 -11.39
N ASN A 250 -4.85 9.30 -10.14
CA ASN A 250 -5.34 10.24 -9.13
C ASN A 250 -4.96 11.68 -9.47
N ASP A 251 -3.72 11.93 -9.94
CA ASP A 251 -3.26 13.26 -10.36
C ASP A 251 -4.11 13.81 -11.51
N LEU A 252 -4.40 12.98 -12.52
CA LEU A 252 -5.28 13.33 -13.65
C LEU A 252 -6.70 13.71 -13.16
N ALA A 253 -7.27 12.92 -12.25
CA ALA A 253 -8.59 13.19 -11.69
C ALA A 253 -8.61 14.51 -10.91
N ASN A 254 -7.56 14.81 -10.14
CA ASN A 254 -7.44 16.08 -9.41
C ASN A 254 -7.28 17.29 -10.35
N LYS A 255 -6.50 17.14 -11.42
CA LYS A 255 -6.31 18.20 -12.44
C LYS A 255 -7.55 18.46 -13.28
N SER A 256 -8.40 17.46 -13.46
CA SER A 256 -9.63 17.54 -14.27
C SER A 256 -10.79 16.84 -13.58
N PRO A 257 -11.34 17.40 -12.48
CA PRO A 257 -12.27 16.72 -11.60
C PRO A 257 -13.62 16.35 -12.23
N ALA A 258 -14.00 16.99 -13.34
CA ALA A 258 -15.22 16.67 -14.09
C ALA A 258 -15.02 15.60 -15.16
N ARG A 259 -13.77 15.12 -15.38
CA ARG A 259 -13.44 14.15 -16.43
C ARG A 259 -13.09 12.78 -15.81
N ALA A 260 -13.55 11.71 -16.47
CA ALA A 260 -13.09 10.36 -16.20
C ALA A 260 -11.72 10.10 -16.85
N HIS A 261 -10.88 9.29 -16.20
CA HIS A 261 -9.55 8.97 -16.70
C HIS A 261 -9.30 7.46 -16.69
N ALA A 262 -8.82 6.93 -17.80
CA ALA A 262 -8.30 5.58 -17.90
C ALA A 262 -6.79 5.64 -18.15
N VAL A 263 -6.01 4.98 -17.33
CA VAL A 263 -4.57 4.77 -17.49
C VAL A 263 -4.34 3.31 -17.79
N ILE A 264 -3.87 3.02 -18.99
CA ILE A 264 -3.62 1.67 -19.52
C ILE A 264 -2.12 1.47 -19.52
N THR A 265 -1.62 0.42 -18.90
CA THR A 265 -0.19 0.06 -18.88
C THR A 265 0.02 -1.21 -19.68
N GLU A 266 0.92 -1.19 -20.63
CA GLU A 266 1.34 -2.37 -21.40
C GLU A 266 2.04 -3.37 -20.47
N LYS A 267 1.91 -4.67 -20.79
CA LYS A 267 2.56 -5.78 -20.08
C LYS A 267 3.41 -6.58 -21.06
N ALA A 268 4.47 -7.21 -20.56
CA ALA A 268 5.42 -8.01 -21.36
C ALA A 268 4.76 -9.13 -22.17
N ASP A 269 3.64 -9.68 -21.69
CA ASP A 269 2.86 -10.72 -22.37
C ASP A 269 1.91 -10.17 -23.47
N GLY A 270 1.93 -8.85 -23.70
CA GLY A 270 1.07 -8.16 -24.65
C GLY A 270 -0.35 -7.88 -24.15
N ALA A 271 -0.68 -8.25 -22.93
CA ALA A 271 -1.91 -7.82 -22.26
C ALA A 271 -1.76 -6.39 -21.71
N TYR A 272 -2.82 -5.87 -21.09
CA TYR A 272 -2.82 -4.56 -20.48
C TYR A 272 -3.28 -4.64 -19.02
N GLN A 273 -2.75 -3.75 -18.20
CA GLN A 273 -3.34 -3.41 -16.90
C GLN A 273 -4.07 -2.08 -17.04
N VAL A 274 -5.27 -1.96 -16.48
CA VAL A 274 -6.08 -0.73 -16.59
C VAL A 274 -6.39 -0.19 -15.22
N SER A 275 -6.25 1.13 -15.04
CA SER A 275 -6.68 1.88 -13.88
C SER A 275 -7.69 2.94 -14.30
N VAL A 276 -8.90 2.91 -13.74
CA VAL A 276 -9.98 3.85 -14.04
C VAL A 276 -10.23 4.75 -12.83
N ARG A 277 -10.43 6.03 -13.10
CA ARG A 277 -10.93 7.02 -12.16
C ARG A 277 -12.18 7.65 -12.72
N ALA A 278 -13.30 7.51 -12.02
CA ALA A 278 -14.52 8.26 -12.30
C ALA A 278 -14.29 9.76 -12.05
N PRO A 279 -15.11 10.67 -12.63
CA PRO A 279 -15.06 12.08 -12.30
C PRO A 279 -15.21 12.31 -10.79
N LEU A 280 -14.41 13.21 -10.22
CA LEU A 280 -14.52 13.54 -8.79
C LEU A 280 -15.85 14.22 -8.45
N THR A 281 -16.47 14.86 -9.44
CA THR A 281 -17.81 15.46 -9.34
C THR A 281 -18.94 14.43 -9.34
N ASN A 282 -18.65 13.19 -9.84
CA ASN A 282 -19.59 12.05 -9.85
C ASN A 282 -18.81 10.74 -9.73
N LYS A 283 -18.48 10.34 -8.50
CA LYS A 283 -17.63 9.17 -8.18
C LYS A 283 -18.37 7.84 -8.39
N SER A 284 -18.86 7.58 -9.61
CA SER A 284 -19.66 6.38 -9.93
C SER A 284 -19.30 5.78 -11.29
N GLY A 285 -19.64 4.51 -11.50
CA GLY A 285 -19.56 3.82 -12.79
C GLY A 285 -18.23 3.12 -13.08
N ALA A 286 -17.15 3.38 -12.34
CA ALA A 286 -15.85 2.74 -12.61
C ALA A 286 -15.90 1.22 -12.37
N ASP A 287 -16.53 0.77 -11.28
CA ASP A 287 -16.68 -0.65 -10.98
C ASP A 287 -17.62 -1.38 -11.95
N GLU A 288 -18.69 -0.72 -12.40
CA GLU A 288 -19.63 -1.28 -13.38
C GLU A 288 -18.95 -1.48 -14.74
N LEU A 289 -18.14 -0.50 -15.16
CA LEU A 289 -17.37 -0.58 -16.40
C LEU A 289 -16.38 -1.75 -16.37
N VAL A 290 -15.51 -1.79 -15.38
CA VAL A 290 -14.40 -2.77 -15.38
C VAL A 290 -14.90 -4.21 -15.17
N LYS A 291 -16.04 -4.42 -14.50
CA LYS A 291 -16.66 -5.75 -14.33
C LYS A 291 -17.16 -6.37 -15.65
N GLN A 292 -17.25 -5.60 -16.72
CA GLN A 292 -17.58 -6.12 -18.06
C GLN A 292 -16.39 -6.88 -18.69
N PHE A 293 -15.19 -6.74 -18.10
CA PHE A 293 -13.95 -7.34 -18.61
C PHE A 293 -13.36 -8.35 -17.62
N PRO A 294 -12.61 -9.35 -18.11
CA PRO A 294 -11.92 -10.30 -17.24
C PRO A 294 -11.04 -9.59 -16.20
N THR A 295 -10.97 -10.12 -14.99
CA THR A 295 -10.18 -9.59 -13.88
C THR A 295 -10.50 -8.16 -13.43
N GLY A 296 -11.63 -7.61 -13.90
CA GLY A 296 -12.09 -6.28 -13.51
C GLY A 296 -12.68 -6.25 -12.10
N GLY A 297 -12.30 -5.23 -11.31
CA GLY A 297 -12.81 -5.03 -9.95
C GLY A 297 -12.44 -3.67 -9.36
N GLY A 298 -13.09 -3.32 -8.26
CA GLY A 298 -12.83 -2.07 -7.57
C GLY A 298 -14.06 -1.40 -7.01
N ARG A 299 -13.93 -0.11 -6.68
CA ARG A 299 -14.99 0.72 -6.11
C ARG A 299 -15.59 1.64 -7.18
N LYS A 300 -16.77 2.18 -6.92
CA LYS A 300 -17.53 3.06 -7.84
C LYS A 300 -16.70 4.22 -8.41
N GLY A 301 -15.85 4.85 -7.60
CA GLY A 301 -15.03 6.00 -8.01
C GLY A 301 -13.65 5.64 -8.55
N ALA A 302 -13.14 4.42 -8.26
CA ALA A 302 -11.81 3.97 -8.66
C ALA A 302 -11.79 2.45 -8.78
N ALA A 303 -11.47 1.95 -9.97
CA ALA A 303 -11.49 0.53 -10.29
C ALA A 303 -10.38 0.20 -11.30
N GLY A 304 -10.14 -1.08 -11.56
CA GLY A 304 -9.11 -1.50 -12.51
C GLY A 304 -9.34 -2.89 -13.08
N ILE A 305 -8.55 -3.22 -14.08
CA ILE A 305 -8.48 -4.54 -14.71
C ILE A 305 -7.04 -5.01 -14.60
N ASN A 306 -6.79 -6.13 -13.95
CA ASN A 306 -5.42 -6.64 -13.76
C ASN A 306 -4.83 -7.22 -15.05
N VAL A 307 -5.68 -7.84 -15.89
CA VAL A 307 -5.29 -8.42 -17.17
C VAL A 307 -6.42 -8.18 -18.18
N LEU A 308 -6.25 -7.19 -19.05
CA LEU A 308 -7.11 -6.95 -20.20
C LEU A 308 -6.42 -7.58 -21.43
N PRO A 309 -7.03 -8.56 -22.11
CA PRO A 309 -6.49 -9.14 -23.34
C PRO A 309 -6.28 -8.10 -24.44
N LYS A 310 -5.25 -8.29 -25.26
CA LYS A 310 -4.87 -7.34 -26.31
C LYS A 310 -6.01 -7.04 -27.30
N ASP A 311 -6.77 -8.06 -27.66
CA ASP A 311 -7.91 -7.97 -28.58
C ASP A 311 -9.15 -7.27 -27.98
N GLN A 312 -9.15 -6.99 -26.69
CA GLN A 312 -10.23 -6.28 -25.97
C GLN A 312 -9.92 -4.79 -25.74
N LEU A 313 -8.77 -4.28 -26.17
CA LEU A 313 -8.37 -2.90 -25.92
C LEU A 313 -9.36 -1.88 -26.50
N ASP A 314 -9.71 -2.05 -27.78
CA ASP A 314 -10.63 -1.11 -28.46
C ASP A 314 -12.02 -1.17 -27.84
N ALA A 315 -12.51 -2.37 -27.53
CA ALA A 315 -13.79 -2.57 -26.84
C ALA A 315 -13.81 -1.90 -25.46
N PHE A 316 -12.70 -1.96 -24.71
CA PHE A 316 -12.59 -1.26 -23.43
C PHE A 316 -12.64 0.26 -23.61
N ILE A 317 -11.89 0.82 -24.58
CA ILE A 317 -11.86 2.27 -24.81
C ILE A 317 -13.27 2.77 -25.21
N GLU A 318 -13.95 2.06 -26.09
CA GLU A 318 -15.33 2.40 -26.51
C GLU A 318 -16.30 2.33 -25.33
N ALA A 319 -16.24 1.28 -24.50
CA ALA A 319 -17.07 1.13 -23.32
C ALA A 319 -16.80 2.23 -22.27
N PHE A 320 -15.50 2.63 -22.10
CA PHE A 320 -15.10 3.71 -21.20
C PHE A 320 -15.66 5.06 -21.67
N GLU A 321 -15.53 5.39 -22.97
CA GLU A 321 -16.09 6.62 -23.53
C GLU A 321 -17.63 6.64 -23.41
N ALA A 322 -18.31 5.53 -23.67
CA ALA A 322 -19.75 5.42 -23.56
C ALA A 322 -20.26 5.55 -22.09
N GLN A 323 -19.50 5.01 -21.13
CA GLN A 323 -19.84 5.08 -19.70
C GLN A 323 -19.82 6.51 -19.16
N TYR A 324 -18.96 7.37 -19.74
CA TYR A 324 -18.74 8.74 -19.26
C TYR A 324 -19.09 9.82 -20.31
N SER A 325 -19.91 9.47 -21.30
CA SER A 325 -20.42 10.41 -22.33
C SER A 325 -21.49 11.37 -21.80
#